data_9ca8a29780e987ee4c4eb4ab08d4a1b3
#
_entry.id   9ca8a29780e987ee4c4eb4ab08d4a1b3
#
_cell.length_a   1.000
_cell.length_b   1.000
_cell.length_c   1.000
_cell.angle_alpha   90.00
_cell.angle_beta   90.00
_cell.angle_gamma   90.00
#
_symmetry.space_group_name_H-M   'P 1'
#
loop_
_entity.id
_entity.type
_entity.pdbx_description
1 polymer ?
#
loop_
_entity_poly.entity_id
_entity_poly.type
_entity_poly.pdbx_seq_one_letter_code
_entity_poly.pdbx_strand_id
1 'polypeptide(L)'
;MVSTIPKHLVSTRVLSAQNDKEHKKRILKRKLQNKIHKNKVSKVFKVNDSLARKHFDTPKQNLDKLNKYFQTKTFDNQRKFGMDIAQEFKSNKHIISAVAIAPTQSGKTGSMLAMVHSFMQFDETKLPLSNVFVCTAHSDKDWVAQTRARFPEEMRKNIFHRNNFKKYYDVIAKVENALIIIDEVQIGNMMSQSIYKLFVKTGLFNIAKNLKRNIKLVSFTATPKSVVDDFASWGHHSKVFYMDVPKPYISHAKLLNDKRILPAKDLCGYNAETGAIDEKVFENIRNIQQYMGDEPKVHVIRTPRGKLHDIVIDNFKKVFNDSGYNFFSEPTLSPKIKILETKPDVHTFLFIKDKLRCAKTICKDYLGIMYERYVTKFSVETVVQGLAGRLTGYHENTNSVVFTSVPAIAIYNKQYNERFKGEFKQKSCFAIA
;
A
#
# COMPACT_ATOMS: atom_id res chain seq x y z
N MET A 1 73.84 -3.24 -21.10
CA MET A 1 72.42 -3.47 -21.49
C MET A 1 71.51 -2.93 -20.39
N VAL A 2 70.92 -1.78 -20.63
CA VAL A 2 69.99 -1.13 -19.70
C VAL A 2 68.58 -1.53 -20.09
N SER A 3 67.89 -2.31 -19.24
CA SER A 3 66.53 -2.78 -19.49
C SER A 3 65.56 -1.67 -19.14
N THR A 4 64.93 -1.11 -20.14
CA THR A 4 63.83 -0.13 -20.02
C THR A 4 62.54 -0.82 -19.63
N ILE A 5 61.99 -0.53 -18.44
CA ILE A 5 60.68 -0.98 -17.97
C ILE A 5 59.60 -0.22 -18.76
N PRO A 6 58.58 -0.89 -19.32
CA PRO A 6 57.54 -0.24 -20.12
C PRO A 6 56.65 0.70 -19.26
N LYS A 7 56.54 1.96 -19.71
CA LYS A 7 55.73 3.02 -19.05
C LYS A 7 54.28 2.68 -18.79
N HIS A 8 53.70 1.70 -19.45
CA HIS A 8 52.31 1.24 -19.27
C HIS A 8 52.03 0.53 -17.92
N LEU A 9 53.02 -0.10 -17.31
CA LEU A 9 52.87 -0.80 -16.02
C LEU A 9 52.82 0.11 -14.80
N VAL A 10 53.35 1.35 -14.91
CA VAL A 10 53.35 2.34 -13.82
C VAL A 10 51.98 3.03 -13.71
N SER A 11 51.30 3.27 -14.84
CA SER A 11 49.99 3.92 -14.89
C SER A 11 48.87 3.08 -14.26
N THR A 12 48.86 1.77 -14.49
CA THR A 12 47.86 0.88 -13.94
C THR A 12 47.96 0.65 -12.43
N ARG A 13 49.19 0.65 -11.87
CA ARG A 13 49.40 0.56 -10.42
C ARG A 13 48.97 1.82 -9.66
N VAL A 14 49.16 3.01 -10.24
CA VAL A 14 48.75 4.27 -9.62
C VAL A 14 47.22 4.41 -9.61
N LEU A 15 46.53 4.01 -10.70
CA LEU A 15 45.08 4.01 -10.80
C LEU A 15 44.44 3.01 -9.83
N SER A 16 45.01 1.81 -9.64
CA SER A 16 44.49 0.83 -8.67
C SER A 16 44.66 1.31 -7.22
N ALA A 17 45.79 1.96 -6.89
CA ALA A 17 46.02 2.50 -5.55
C ALA A 17 45.13 3.71 -5.23
N GLN A 18 44.78 4.54 -6.23
CA GLN A 18 43.81 5.63 -6.07
C GLN A 18 42.39 5.09 -5.85
N ASN A 19 41.96 4.11 -6.63
CA ASN A 19 40.65 3.45 -6.47
C ASN A 19 40.50 2.79 -5.10
N ASP A 20 41.54 2.14 -4.58
CA ASP A 20 41.57 1.53 -3.26
C ASP A 20 41.47 2.58 -2.13
N LYS A 21 42.14 3.72 -2.27
CA LYS A 21 42.05 4.84 -1.33
C LYS A 21 40.64 5.46 -1.31
N GLU A 22 40.04 5.64 -2.47
CA GLU A 22 38.66 6.13 -2.55
C GLU A 22 37.65 5.15 -1.99
N HIS A 23 37.80 3.85 -2.27
CA HIS A 23 36.96 2.80 -1.72
C HIS A 23 37.03 2.74 -0.19
N LYS A 24 38.24 2.80 0.39
CA LYS A 24 38.47 2.91 1.84
C LYS A 24 37.85 4.16 2.44
N LYS A 25 37.97 5.33 1.79
CA LYS A 25 37.29 6.57 2.21
C LYS A 25 35.77 6.43 2.21
N ARG A 26 35.17 5.79 1.21
CA ARG A 26 33.71 5.54 1.14
C ARG A 26 33.23 4.60 2.26
N ILE A 27 34.00 3.55 2.57
CA ILE A 27 33.71 2.63 3.69
C ILE A 27 33.78 3.37 5.03
N LEU A 28 34.82 4.18 5.24
CA LEU A 28 34.97 4.96 6.47
C LEU A 28 33.85 5.98 6.67
N LYS A 29 33.46 6.68 5.60
CA LYS A 29 32.34 7.62 5.60
C LYS A 29 31.02 6.94 5.93
N ARG A 30 30.76 5.73 5.38
CA ARG A 30 29.60 4.91 5.74
C ARG A 30 29.61 4.44 7.20
N LYS A 31 30.77 4.01 7.71
CA LYS A 31 30.92 3.61 9.13
C LYS A 31 30.68 4.79 10.08
N LEU A 32 31.17 5.99 9.74
CA LEU A 32 30.97 7.21 10.52
C LEU A 32 29.49 7.65 10.50
N GLN A 33 28.85 7.64 9.33
CA GLN A 33 27.41 7.92 9.21
C GLN A 33 26.56 6.94 10.01
N ASN A 34 26.88 5.65 9.99
CA ASN A 34 26.20 4.63 10.78
C ASN A 34 26.41 4.81 12.30
N LYS A 35 27.61 5.26 12.72
CA LYS A 35 27.92 5.58 14.14
C LYS A 35 27.16 6.82 14.61
N ILE A 36 27.09 7.87 13.78
CA ILE A 36 26.29 9.08 14.05
C ILE A 36 24.80 8.75 14.10
N HIS A 37 24.33 7.88 13.20
CA HIS A 37 22.94 7.44 13.18
C HIS A 37 22.58 6.59 14.41
N LYS A 38 23.46 5.66 14.81
CA LYS A 38 23.30 4.87 16.06
C LYS A 38 23.26 5.78 17.30
N ASN A 39 24.12 6.79 17.39
CA ASN A 39 24.15 7.72 18.52
C ASN A 39 22.92 8.64 18.54
N LYS A 40 22.42 9.11 17.38
CA LYS A 40 21.14 9.84 17.31
C LYS A 40 19.97 8.97 17.70
N VAL A 41 19.93 7.71 17.24
CA VAL A 41 18.87 6.74 17.60
C VAL A 41 18.91 6.42 19.10
N SER A 42 20.09 6.19 19.70
CA SER A 42 20.20 5.92 21.14
C SER A 42 19.81 7.14 21.99
N LYS A 43 20.13 8.38 21.56
CA LYS A 43 19.64 9.61 22.23
C LYS A 43 18.13 9.78 22.14
N VAL A 44 17.53 9.49 20.97
CA VAL A 44 16.07 9.54 20.80
C VAL A 44 15.37 8.49 21.65
N PHE A 45 15.94 7.27 21.78
CA PHE A 45 15.38 6.24 22.67
C PHE A 45 15.54 6.59 24.16
N LYS A 46 16.68 7.18 24.61
CA LYS A 46 16.84 7.65 25.99
C LYS A 46 15.91 8.81 26.34
N VAL A 47 15.66 9.73 25.41
CA VAL A 47 14.67 10.80 25.57
C VAL A 47 13.24 10.24 25.60
N ASN A 48 12.94 9.21 24.80
CA ASN A 48 11.62 8.56 24.82
C ASN A 48 11.37 7.74 26.08
N ASP A 49 12.38 7.08 26.66
CA ASP A 49 12.23 6.41 27.97
C ASP A 49 11.97 7.40 29.12
N SER A 50 12.57 8.58 29.08
CA SER A 50 12.31 9.62 30.08
C SER A 50 10.95 10.32 29.90
N LEU A 51 10.47 10.42 28.63
CA LEU A 51 9.13 10.95 28.30
C LEU A 51 8.03 9.90 28.51
N ALA A 52 8.33 8.61 28.30
CA ALA A 52 7.37 7.52 28.53
C ALA A 52 6.99 7.37 30.04
N ARG A 53 7.82 7.85 30.96
CA ARG A 53 7.52 7.80 32.40
C ARG A 53 6.70 8.98 32.92
N LYS A 54 6.39 9.99 32.11
CA LYS A 54 5.80 11.25 32.60
C LYS A 54 4.29 11.44 32.43
N HIS A 55 3.62 10.74 31.51
CA HIS A 55 2.15 10.80 31.36
C HIS A 55 1.61 9.50 30.76
N PHE A 56 1.26 8.54 31.59
CA PHE A 56 0.30 7.52 31.21
C PHE A 56 -1.09 8.15 31.35
N ASP A 57 -1.72 8.50 30.24
CA ASP A 57 -3.14 8.82 30.23
C ASP A 57 -3.92 7.66 30.85
N THR A 58 -4.88 7.97 31.70
CA THR A 58 -5.78 6.97 32.24
C THR A 58 -6.58 6.33 31.08
N PRO A 59 -7.07 5.09 31.22
CA PRO A 59 -7.93 4.46 30.20
C PRO A 59 -9.10 5.35 29.77
N LYS A 60 -9.69 6.10 30.72
CA LYS A 60 -10.77 7.07 30.45
C LYS A 60 -10.31 8.21 29.55
N GLN A 61 -9.16 8.85 29.83
CA GLN A 61 -8.61 9.92 28.99
C GLN A 61 -8.29 9.43 27.56
N ASN A 62 -7.79 8.20 27.42
CA ASN A 62 -7.54 7.60 26.12
C ASN A 62 -8.84 7.40 25.35
N LEU A 63 -9.90 6.96 26.02
CA LEU A 63 -11.23 6.77 25.40
C LEU A 63 -11.83 8.12 24.97
N ASP A 64 -11.75 9.16 25.79
CA ASP A 64 -12.26 10.50 25.46
C ASP A 64 -11.57 11.09 24.22
N LYS A 65 -10.26 10.91 24.10
CA LYS A 65 -9.50 11.32 22.92
C LYS A 65 -9.93 10.55 21.66
N LEU A 66 -10.17 9.25 21.76
CA LEU A 66 -10.63 8.42 20.66
C LEU A 66 -12.07 8.75 20.24
N ASN A 67 -12.95 9.10 21.17
CA ASN A 67 -14.37 9.42 20.91
C ASN A 67 -14.51 10.50 19.84
N LYS A 68 -13.72 11.57 19.89
CA LYS A 68 -13.73 12.65 18.91
C LYS A 68 -13.42 12.13 17.50
N TYR A 69 -12.38 11.31 17.34
CA TYR A 69 -11.99 10.74 16.06
C TYR A 69 -12.99 9.68 15.60
N PHE A 70 -13.46 8.85 16.51
CA PHE A 70 -14.46 7.81 16.22
C PHE A 70 -15.73 8.42 15.63
N GLN A 71 -16.30 9.44 16.26
CA GLN A 71 -17.52 10.08 15.79
C GLN A 71 -17.37 10.76 14.43
N THR A 72 -16.24 11.43 14.18
CA THR A 72 -16.04 12.26 12.99
C THR A 72 -15.37 11.54 11.82
N LYS A 73 -14.73 10.40 12.05
CA LYS A 73 -13.87 9.71 11.06
C LYS A 73 -14.30 8.29 10.72
N THR A 74 -15.44 7.82 11.26
CA THR A 74 -15.94 6.46 11.01
C THR A 74 -17.41 6.48 10.59
N PHE A 75 -17.80 5.49 9.79
CA PHE A 75 -19.18 5.22 9.36
C PHE A 75 -19.71 3.95 10.04
N ASP A 76 -21.01 3.74 10.03
CA ASP A 76 -21.66 2.66 10.79
C ASP A 76 -21.17 1.27 10.42
N ASN A 77 -20.98 0.98 9.13
CA ASN A 77 -20.43 -0.30 8.69
C ASN A 77 -18.98 -0.51 9.17
N GLN A 78 -18.18 0.56 9.26
CA GLN A 78 -16.82 0.51 9.78
C GLN A 78 -16.81 0.30 11.29
N ARG A 79 -17.77 0.95 12.00
CA ARG A 79 -17.98 0.80 13.46
C ARG A 79 -18.36 -0.63 13.78
N LYS A 80 -19.39 -1.15 13.09
CA LYS A 80 -19.82 -2.54 13.26
C LYS A 80 -18.67 -3.51 13.01
N PHE A 81 -17.96 -3.38 11.89
CA PHE A 81 -16.88 -4.28 11.54
C PHE A 81 -15.71 -4.25 12.54
N GLY A 82 -15.31 -3.07 13.00
CA GLY A 82 -14.30 -2.92 14.04
C GLY A 82 -14.73 -3.49 15.38
N MET A 83 -15.99 -3.27 15.76
CA MET A 83 -16.57 -3.80 16.99
C MET A 83 -16.64 -5.33 16.96
N ASP A 84 -17.10 -5.94 15.85
CA ASP A 84 -17.21 -7.39 15.70
C ASP A 84 -15.84 -8.07 15.91
N ILE A 85 -14.76 -7.50 15.35
CA ILE A 85 -13.40 -8.00 15.56
C ILE A 85 -12.96 -7.86 17.00
N ALA A 86 -13.17 -6.70 17.62
CA ALA A 86 -12.77 -6.47 19.01
C ALA A 86 -13.57 -7.35 19.99
N GLN A 87 -14.87 -7.54 19.75
CA GLN A 87 -15.73 -8.40 20.55
C GLN A 87 -15.28 -9.87 20.50
N GLU A 88 -14.83 -10.35 19.34
CA GLU A 88 -14.30 -11.71 19.24
C GLU A 88 -13.06 -11.92 20.11
N PHE A 89 -12.11 -10.98 20.08
CA PHE A 89 -10.94 -11.05 20.95
C PHE A 89 -11.28 -10.95 22.44
N LYS A 90 -12.36 -10.26 22.79
CA LYS A 90 -12.86 -10.20 24.17
C LYS A 90 -13.46 -11.53 24.59
N SER A 91 -14.34 -12.10 23.76
CA SER A 91 -15.09 -13.32 24.07
C SER A 91 -14.23 -14.57 23.99
N ASN A 92 -13.19 -14.58 23.14
CA ASN A 92 -12.35 -15.74 22.91
C ASN A 92 -10.88 -15.39 23.13
N LYS A 93 -10.38 -15.67 24.34
CA LYS A 93 -9.01 -15.34 24.75
C LYS A 93 -7.93 -16.17 24.04
N HIS A 94 -8.31 -17.28 23.38
CA HIS A 94 -7.38 -18.08 22.59
C HIS A 94 -7.09 -17.48 21.21
N ILE A 95 -7.97 -16.61 20.71
CA ILE A 95 -7.73 -15.92 19.45
C ILE A 95 -6.68 -14.81 19.65
N ILE A 96 -5.62 -14.87 18.89
CA ILE A 96 -4.56 -13.86 18.84
C ILE A 96 -4.43 -13.18 17.49
N SER A 97 -5.09 -13.74 16.46
CA SER A 97 -5.03 -13.22 15.09
C SER A 97 -6.41 -13.08 14.48
N ALA A 98 -6.62 -11.98 13.74
CA ALA A 98 -7.78 -11.79 12.89
C ALA A 98 -7.35 -11.36 11.49
N VAL A 99 -7.95 -11.97 10.47
CA VAL A 99 -7.85 -11.53 9.07
C VAL A 99 -9.10 -10.74 8.72
N ALA A 100 -8.95 -9.44 8.56
CA ALA A 100 -10.03 -8.50 8.28
C ALA A 100 -10.09 -8.22 6.76
N ILE A 101 -11.04 -8.87 6.09
CA ILE A 101 -11.25 -8.73 4.65
C ILE A 101 -12.25 -7.60 4.41
N ALA A 102 -11.74 -6.53 3.81
CA ALA A 102 -12.53 -5.34 3.49
C ALA A 102 -12.23 -4.89 2.06
N PRO A 103 -13.25 -4.65 1.22
CA PRO A 103 -13.08 -4.25 -0.17
C PRO A 103 -12.19 -3.01 -0.33
N THR A 104 -11.71 -2.78 -1.54
CA THR A 104 -10.93 -1.56 -1.88
C THR A 104 -11.79 -0.32 -1.61
N GLN A 105 -11.22 0.72 -1.01
CA GLN A 105 -11.91 2.00 -0.70
C GLN A 105 -13.15 1.86 0.21
N SER A 106 -13.36 0.72 0.87
CA SER A 106 -14.50 0.52 1.81
C SER A 106 -14.32 1.20 3.17
N GLY A 107 -13.14 1.77 3.41
CA GLY A 107 -12.83 2.49 4.65
C GLY A 107 -12.09 1.66 5.70
N LYS A 108 -11.20 0.76 5.29
CA LYS A 108 -10.33 -0.04 6.20
C LYS A 108 -9.75 0.78 7.36
N THR A 109 -9.23 1.98 7.08
CA THR A 109 -8.65 2.85 8.13
C THR A 109 -9.68 3.29 9.18
N GLY A 110 -10.93 3.55 8.77
CA GLY A 110 -12.02 3.84 9.71
C GLY A 110 -12.37 2.62 10.57
N SER A 111 -12.37 1.41 9.97
CA SER A 111 -12.59 0.17 10.72
C SER A 111 -11.45 -0.13 11.72
N MET A 112 -10.20 0.18 11.36
CA MET A 112 -9.07 0.09 12.29
C MET A 112 -9.28 1.02 13.50
N LEU A 113 -9.69 2.26 13.27
CA LEU A 113 -9.97 3.23 14.33
C LEU A 113 -11.14 2.76 15.20
N ALA A 114 -12.22 2.29 14.60
CA ALA A 114 -13.38 1.77 15.30
C ALA A 114 -13.03 0.54 16.16
N MET A 115 -12.20 -0.34 15.64
CA MET A 115 -11.69 -1.50 16.38
C MET A 115 -10.86 -1.08 17.60
N VAL A 116 -9.94 -0.13 17.44
CA VAL A 116 -9.15 0.40 18.56
C VAL A 116 -10.05 1.04 19.59
N HIS A 117 -11.05 1.83 19.17
CA HIS A 117 -12.06 2.43 20.07
C HIS A 117 -12.80 1.35 20.87
N SER A 118 -13.28 0.27 20.22
CA SER A 118 -13.98 -0.83 20.88
C SER A 118 -13.08 -1.56 21.87
N PHE A 119 -11.81 -1.78 21.56
CA PHE A 119 -10.85 -2.34 22.51
C PHE A 119 -10.70 -1.47 23.77
N MET A 120 -10.70 -0.14 23.62
CA MET A 120 -10.60 0.79 24.77
C MET A 120 -11.86 0.81 25.63
N GLN A 121 -13.02 0.46 25.08
CA GLN A 121 -14.25 0.33 25.84
C GLN A 121 -14.28 -0.92 26.72
N PHE A 122 -13.41 -1.90 26.47
CA PHE A 122 -13.35 -3.12 27.23
C PHE A 122 -12.33 -2.98 28.37
N ASP A 123 -12.79 -2.72 29.58
CA ASP A 123 -11.92 -2.54 30.77
C ASP A 123 -10.90 -3.65 31.00
N GLU A 124 -11.26 -4.87 30.58
CA GLU A 124 -10.40 -6.04 30.69
C GLU A 124 -9.16 -6.03 29.80
N THR A 125 -9.16 -5.25 28.74
CA THR A 125 -8.07 -5.30 27.75
C THR A 125 -6.81 -4.61 28.23
N LYS A 126 -6.94 -3.59 29.08
CA LYS A 126 -5.85 -2.74 29.57
C LYS A 126 -4.88 -2.31 28.48
N LEU A 127 -5.38 -2.14 27.24
CA LEU A 127 -4.58 -1.78 26.08
C LEU A 127 -4.27 -0.29 26.07
N PRO A 128 -3.04 0.15 26.29
CA PRO A 128 -2.70 1.57 26.17
C PRO A 128 -2.58 1.97 24.70
N LEU A 129 -3.01 3.19 24.33
CA LEU A 129 -2.88 3.72 22.97
C LEU A 129 -1.43 3.68 22.45
N SER A 130 -0.46 3.81 23.35
CA SER A 130 0.96 3.71 23.05
C SER A 130 1.40 2.30 22.59
N ASN A 131 0.58 1.28 22.83
CA ASN A 131 0.84 -0.11 22.44
C ASN A 131 0.00 -0.55 21.22
N VAL A 132 -0.65 0.41 20.57
CA VAL A 132 -1.28 0.16 19.26
C VAL A 132 -0.29 0.53 18.15
N PHE A 133 0.05 -0.45 17.33
CA PHE A 133 0.96 -0.32 16.20
C PHE A 133 0.19 -0.50 14.89
N VAL A 134 0.34 0.42 13.95
CA VAL A 134 -0.27 0.33 12.62
C VAL A 134 0.82 0.36 11.57
N CYS A 135 0.96 -0.68 10.78
CA CYS A 135 2.03 -0.78 9.81
C CYS A 135 1.56 -1.32 8.44
N THR A 136 2.38 -1.08 7.42
CA THR A 136 2.17 -1.59 6.07
C THR A 136 3.49 -1.99 5.42
N ALA A 137 3.43 -2.99 4.52
CA ALA A 137 4.58 -3.36 3.68
C ALA A 137 4.88 -2.37 2.56
N HIS A 138 4.01 -1.42 2.29
CA HIS A 138 4.29 -0.32 1.37
C HIS A 138 5.44 0.56 1.88
N SER A 139 6.14 1.22 0.96
CA SER A 139 7.14 2.26 1.28
C SER A 139 6.60 3.68 1.07
N ASP A 140 5.29 3.83 0.98
CA ASP A 140 4.62 5.08 0.65
C ASP A 140 4.54 6.01 1.87
N LYS A 141 5.17 7.18 1.78
CA LYS A 141 5.13 8.21 2.81
C LYS A 141 3.75 8.88 2.91
N ASP A 142 3.04 8.97 1.79
CA ASP A 142 1.70 9.56 1.75
C ASP A 142 0.70 8.68 2.51
N TRP A 143 0.83 7.35 2.42
CA TRP A 143 0.03 6.43 3.24
C TRP A 143 0.21 6.71 4.73
N VAL A 144 1.46 6.89 5.18
CA VAL A 144 1.74 7.21 6.59
C VAL A 144 1.10 8.54 6.99
N ALA A 145 1.22 9.57 6.16
CA ALA A 145 0.64 10.89 6.44
C ALA A 145 -0.90 10.84 6.49
N GLN A 146 -1.54 10.19 5.51
CA GLN A 146 -3.00 10.03 5.47
C GLN A 146 -3.52 9.20 6.65
N THR A 147 -2.81 8.13 7.01
CA THR A 147 -3.19 7.28 8.15
C THR A 147 -3.03 8.05 9.45
N ARG A 148 -1.90 8.71 9.68
CA ARG A 148 -1.66 9.53 10.88
C ARG A 148 -2.71 10.63 11.08
N ALA A 149 -3.18 11.25 10.01
CA ALA A 149 -4.20 12.30 10.08
C ALA A 149 -5.57 11.78 10.57
N ARG A 150 -5.81 10.47 10.47
CA ARG A 150 -7.05 9.81 10.89
C ARG A 150 -7.02 9.26 12.31
N PHE A 151 -5.84 9.18 12.93
CA PHE A 151 -5.65 8.63 14.27
C PHE A 151 -5.26 9.72 15.27
N PRO A 152 -5.58 9.54 16.58
CA PRO A 152 -5.13 10.40 17.67
C PRO A 152 -3.61 10.57 17.67
N GLU A 153 -3.15 11.68 18.19
CA GLU A 153 -1.73 12.04 18.20
C GLU A 153 -0.86 10.99 18.89
N GLU A 154 -1.36 10.43 19.97
CA GLU A 154 -0.69 9.42 20.80
C GLU A 154 -0.31 8.16 20.01
N MET A 155 -1.13 7.79 19.02
CA MET A 155 -0.89 6.64 18.15
C MET A 155 0.04 6.94 16.96
N ARG A 156 0.16 8.22 16.56
CA ARG A 156 0.82 8.60 15.30
C ARG A 156 2.28 8.16 15.23
N LYS A 157 2.99 8.14 16.36
CA LYS A 157 4.38 7.66 16.41
C LYS A 157 4.51 6.19 16.03
N ASN A 158 3.50 5.38 16.31
CA ASN A 158 3.45 3.94 16.04
C ASN A 158 2.80 3.61 14.70
N ILE A 159 2.57 4.59 13.83
CA ILE A 159 2.10 4.40 12.45
C ILE A 159 3.31 4.52 11.51
N PHE A 160 3.67 3.42 10.85
CA PHE A 160 4.91 3.33 10.08
C PHE A 160 4.81 2.38 8.88
N HIS A 161 5.71 2.53 7.93
CA HIS A 161 5.82 1.68 6.76
C HIS A 161 7.13 0.85 6.80
N ARG A 162 7.29 -0.09 5.84
CA ARG A 162 8.36 -1.09 5.79
C ARG A 162 9.78 -0.55 6.01
N ASN A 163 10.11 0.66 5.55
CA ASN A 163 11.45 1.22 5.69
C ASN A 163 11.80 1.53 7.16
N ASN A 164 10.82 1.57 8.03
CA ASN A 164 10.97 1.83 9.45
C ASN A 164 10.86 0.57 10.34
N PHE A 165 10.54 -0.60 9.80
CA PHE A 165 10.32 -1.84 10.57
C PHE A 165 11.47 -2.15 11.54
N LYS A 166 12.72 -1.98 11.09
CA LYS A 166 13.89 -2.24 11.94
C LYS A 166 13.92 -1.43 13.23
N LYS A 167 13.28 -0.25 13.25
CA LYS A 167 13.20 0.61 14.45
C LYS A 167 12.24 0.05 15.51
N TYR A 168 11.31 -0.80 15.08
CA TYR A 168 10.25 -1.33 15.94
C TYR A 168 10.45 -2.80 16.31
N TYR A 169 11.48 -3.50 15.77
CA TYR A 169 11.69 -4.91 16.09
C TYR A 169 11.82 -5.16 17.60
N ASP A 170 12.71 -4.44 18.26
CA ASP A 170 12.96 -4.63 19.70
C ASP A 170 11.76 -4.21 20.55
N VAL A 171 11.05 -3.16 20.13
CA VAL A 171 9.85 -2.67 20.82
C VAL A 171 8.74 -3.72 20.74
N ILE A 172 8.40 -4.18 19.53
CA ILE A 172 7.34 -5.18 19.31
C ILE A 172 7.72 -6.54 19.92
N ALA A 173 9.00 -6.93 19.90
CA ALA A 173 9.45 -8.16 20.49
C ALA A 173 9.30 -8.25 22.01
N LYS A 174 9.26 -7.09 22.68
CA LYS A 174 9.23 -6.97 24.17
C LYS A 174 7.91 -6.45 24.72
N VAL A 175 7.09 -5.79 23.88
CA VAL A 175 5.83 -5.19 24.34
C VAL A 175 4.86 -6.25 24.84
N GLU A 176 4.09 -5.90 25.86
CA GLU A 176 2.94 -6.67 26.36
C GLU A 176 1.67 -5.83 26.22
N ASN A 177 0.50 -6.51 26.23
CA ASN A 177 -0.79 -5.86 26.03
C ASN A 177 -0.78 -4.95 24.80
N ALA A 178 -0.57 -5.50 23.61
CA ALA A 178 -0.44 -4.72 22.40
C ALA A 178 -1.37 -5.19 21.28
N LEU A 179 -1.82 -4.24 20.47
CA LEU A 179 -2.56 -4.46 19.24
C LEU A 179 -1.68 -4.08 18.04
N ILE A 180 -1.40 -5.05 17.18
CA ILE A 180 -0.60 -4.87 15.98
C ILE A 180 -1.52 -4.99 14.78
N ILE A 181 -1.69 -3.90 14.05
CA ILE A 181 -2.53 -3.78 12.86
C ILE A 181 -1.63 -3.71 11.63
N ILE A 182 -1.86 -4.62 10.67
CA ILE A 182 -1.12 -4.67 9.42
C ILE A 182 -2.07 -4.34 8.28
N ASP A 183 -1.85 -3.24 7.59
CA ASP A 183 -2.61 -2.86 6.40
C ASP A 183 -1.94 -3.42 5.15
N GLU A 184 -2.75 -3.98 4.24
CA GLU A 184 -2.30 -4.63 2.99
C GLU A 184 -1.29 -5.75 3.27
N VAL A 185 -1.63 -6.66 4.17
CA VAL A 185 -0.76 -7.75 4.66
C VAL A 185 -0.23 -8.65 3.54
N GLN A 186 -0.97 -8.85 2.45
CA GLN A 186 -0.55 -9.64 1.28
C GLN A 186 0.68 -9.05 0.58
N ILE A 187 1.02 -7.79 0.84
CA ILE A 187 2.22 -7.16 0.31
C ILE A 187 3.37 -7.43 1.27
N GLY A 188 4.39 -8.10 0.79
CA GLY A 188 5.57 -8.36 1.61
C GLY A 188 5.47 -9.59 2.53
N ASN A 189 4.57 -10.52 2.22
CA ASN A 189 4.36 -11.77 2.95
C ASN A 189 5.29 -12.93 2.56
N MET A 190 6.06 -12.82 1.47
CA MET A 190 7.03 -13.86 1.08
C MET A 190 8.25 -13.88 2.01
N MET A 191 8.92 -15.04 2.19
CA MET A 191 10.03 -15.25 3.14
C MET A 191 11.16 -14.22 3.08
N SER A 192 11.45 -13.68 1.91
CA SER A 192 12.47 -12.62 1.73
C SER A 192 11.96 -11.22 2.01
N GLN A 193 10.66 -11.04 2.19
CA GLN A 193 9.99 -9.74 2.22
C GLN A 193 9.81 -9.18 3.64
N SER A 194 9.32 -7.95 3.69
CA SER A 194 9.40 -7.13 4.89
C SER A 194 8.46 -7.55 6.03
N ILE A 195 7.24 -8.01 5.71
CA ILE A 195 6.27 -8.45 6.74
C ILE A 195 6.71 -9.77 7.35
N TYR A 196 7.15 -10.73 6.54
CA TYR A 196 7.69 -11.98 7.05
C TYR A 196 8.88 -11.73 8.00
N LYS A 197 9.81 -10.85 7.59
CA LYS A 197 10.95 -10.46 8.45
C LYS A 197 10.50 -9.79 9.76
N LEU A 198 9.44 -8.99 9.73
CA LEU A 198 8.86 -8.41 10.94
C LEU A 198 8.42 -9.54 11.88
N PHE A 199 7.64 -10.50 11.41
CA PHE A 199 7.15 -11.61 12.22
C PHE A 199 8.28 -12.45 12.83
N VAL A 200 9.29 -12.82 12.03
CA VAL A 200 10.46 -13.57 12.50
C VAL A 200 11.23 -12.79 13.56
N LYS A 201 11.55 -11.51 13.29
CA LYS A 201 12.39 -10.69 14.19
C LYS A 201 11.69 -10.32 15.50
N THR A 202 10.37 -10.28 15.51
CA THR A 202 9.59 -9.92 16.70
C THR A 202 8.99 -11.13 17.43
N GLY A 203 9.08 -12.33 16.83
CA GLY A 203 8.54 -13.57 17.38
C GLY A 203 7.01 -13.67 17.27
N LEU A 204 6.37 -12.93 16.33
CA LEU A 204 4.92 -12.96 16.13
C LEU A 204 4.40 -14.31 15.60
N PHE A 205 5.24 -15.18 15.07
CA PHE A 205 4.86 -16.56 14.74
C PHE A 205 4.67 -17.46 15.97
N ASN A 206 5.20 -17.09 17.13
CA ASN A 206 5.09 -17.91 18.32
C ASN A 206 3.78 -17.64 19.07
N ILE A 207 2.77 -18.49 18.85
CA ILE A 207 1.41 -18.37 19.42
C ILE A 207 1.48 -18.32 20.94
N ALA A 208 2.17 -19.26 21.58
CA ALA A 208 2.25 -19.36 23.04
C ALA A 208 2.87 -18.09 23.66
N LYS A 209 3.93 -17.56 23.03
CA LYS A 209 4.55 -16.30 23.45
C LYS A 209 3.59 -15.12 23.30
N ASN A 210 2.81 -15.07 22.22
CA ASN A 210 1.87 -14.00 21.97
C ASN A 210 0.68 -14.05 22.93
N LEU A 211 0.16 -15.23 23.24
CA LEU A 211 -0.86 -15.43 24.28
C LEU A 211 -0.37 -14.92 25.64
N LYS A 212 0.84 -15.34 26.06
CA LYS A 212 1.43 -14.92 27.35
C LYS A 212 1.58 -13.40 27.43
N ARG A 213 1.98 -12.73 26.35
CA ARG A 213 2.17 -11.28 26.28
C ARG A 213 0.89 -10.50 25.99
N ASN A 214 -0.24 -11.16 25.79
CA ASN A 214 -1.50 -10.58 25.37
C ASN A 214 -1.36 -9.73 24.08
N ILE A 215 -0.71 -10.29 23.06
CA ILE A 215 -0.57 -9.65 21.75
C ILE A 215 -1.77 -10.03 20.89
N LYS A 216 -2.42 -9.02 20.30
CA LYS A 216 -3.46 -9.16 19.28
C LYS A 216 -2.94 -8.68 17.94
N LEU A 217 -3.14 -9.49 16.91
CA LEU A 217 -2.70 -9.22 15.54
C LEU A 217 -3.92 -9.10 14.63
N VAL A 218 -4.04 -8.00 13.89
CA VAL A 218 -5.13 -7.84 12.92
C VAL A 218 -4.57 -7.45 11.56
N SER A 219 -4.83 -8.29 10.58
CA SER A 219 -4.33 -8.16 9.21
C SER A 219 -5.45 -7.72 8.29
N PHE A 220 -5.39 -6.48 7.79
CA PHE A 220 -6.34 -5.93 6.83
C PHE A 220 -5.91 -6.17 5.39
N THR A 221 -6.86 -6.60 4.54
CA THR A 221 -6.63 -6.79 3.11
C THR A 221 -7.92 -6.69 2.32
N ALA A 222 -7.83 -6.28 1.04
CA ALA A 222 -8.92 -6.39 0.06
C ALA A 222 -8.75 -7.65 -0.81
N THR A 223 -7.56 -8.24 -0.84
CA THR A 223 -7.20 -9.39 -1.69
C THR A 223 -6.54 -10.48 -0.83
N PRO A 224 -7.34 -11.24 -0.09
CA PRO A 224 -6.86 -12.12 0.98
C PRO A 224 -6.31 -13.47 0.51
N LYS A 225 -6.37 -13.78 -0.80
CA LYS A 225 -6.10 -15.12 -1.35
C LYS A 225 -4.82 -15.78 -0.79
N SER A 226 -3.72 -15.02 -0.72
CA SER A 226 -2.43 -15.52 -0.24
C SER A 226 -2.28 -15.50 1.29
N VAL A 227 -3.31 -15.09 2.01
CA VAL A 227 -3.24 -14.82 3.46
C VAL A 227 -4.20 -15.69 4.24
N VAL A 228 -5.38 -15.98 3.68
CA VAL A 228 -6.42 -16.77 4.37
C VAL A 228 -5.93 -18.18 4.68
N ASP A 229 -5.33 -18.85 3.70
CA ASP A 229 -4.84 -20.21 3.86
C ASP A 229 -3.71 -20.32 4.89
N ASP A 230 -2.86 -19.28 4.95
CA ASP A 230 -1.78 -19.22 5.93
C ASP A 230 -2.29 -19.11 7.35
N PHE A 231 -3.20 -18.16 7.58
CA PHE A 231 -3.78 -17.96 8.89
C PHE A 231 -4.73 -19.12 9.28
N ALA A 232 -5.21 -19.92 8.31
CA ALA A 232 -5.91 -21.16 8.60
C ALA A 232 -5.02 -22.16 9.34
N SER A 233 -3.70 -22.18 9.09
CA SER A 233 -2.75 -23.02 9.83
C SER A 233 -2.63 -22.66 11.32
N TRP A 234 -3.08 -21.46 11.72
CA TRP A 234 -3.12 -21.02 13.12
C TRP A 234 -4.30 -21.63 13.89
N GLY A 235 -5.17 -22.39 13.20
CA GLY A 235 -6.31 -23.08 13.77
C GLY A 235 -7.25 -22.15 14.55
N HIS A 236 -7.65 -22.56 15.73
CA HIS A 236 -8.56 -21.78 16.60
C HIS A 236 -7.95 -20.46 17.14
N HIS A 237 -6.64 -20.21 16.90
CA HIS A 237 -5.99 -18.97 17.28
C HIS A 237 -6.17 -17.84 16.26
N SER A 238 -6.78 -18.11 15.11
CA SER A 238 -7.06 -17.12 14.07
C SER A 238 -8.50 -17.18 13.58
N LYS A 239 -9.06 -16.01 13.25
CA LYS A 239 -10.43 -15.90 12.69
C LYS A 239 -10.46 -14.93 11.51
N VAL A 240 -11.27 -15.25 10.52
CA VAL A 240 -11.47 -14.42 9.33
C VAL A 240 -12.78 -13.65 9.47
N PHE A 241 -12.74 -12.36 9.18
CA PHE A 241 -13.87 -11.44 9.20
C PHE A 241 -14.07 -10.81 7.82
N TYR A 242 -15.33 -10.67 7.41
CA TYR A 242 -15.70 -10.03 6.15
C TYR A 242 -16.50 -8.76 6.43
N MET A 243 -16.06 -7.65 5.85
CA MET A 243 -16.74 -6.37 6.00
C MET A 243 -17.96 -6.30 5.09
N ASP A 244 -19.12 -6.08 5.65
CA ASP A 244 -20.31 -5.73 4.90
C ASP A 244 -20.24 -4.27 4.44
N VAL A 245 -20.55 -4.01 3.19
CA VAL A 245 -20.57 -2.68 2.62
C VAL A 245 -22.01 -2.28 2.29
N PRO A 246 -22.44 -1.04 2.62
CA PRO A 246 -23.79 -0.57 2.33
C PRO A 246 -24.02 -0.37 0.82
N LYS A 247 -25.29 -0.30 0.41
CA LYS A 247 -25.70 -0.14 -1.00
C LYS A 247 -25.01 0.98 -1.79
N PRO A 248 -24.68 2.15 -1.21
CA PRO A 248 -23.97 3.22 -1.95
C PRO A 248 -22.54 2.86 -2.35
N TYR A 249 -21.98 1.75 -1.85
CA TYR A 249 -20.63 1.34 -2.19
C TYR A 249 -20.55 0.84 -3.63
N ILE A 250 -19.71 1.51 -4.44
CA ILE A 250 -19.39 1.11 -5.80
C ILE A 250 -18.31 0.01 -5.76
N SER A 251 -18.73 -1.22 -6.02
CA SER A 251 -17.84 -2.39 -6.05
C SER A 251 -17.25 -2.63 -7.45
N HIS A 252 -16.26 -3.50 -7.54
CA HIS A 252 -15.77 -3.99 -8.84
C HIS A 252 -16.87 -4.71 -9.64
N ALA A 253 -17.78 -5.44 -8.97
CA ALA A 253 -18.93 -6.07 -9.61
C ALA A 253 -19.87 -5.03 -10.22
N LYS A 254 -20.18 -3.95 -9.48
CA LYS A 254 -20.99 -2.86 -10.00
C LYS A 254 -20.32 -2.18 -11.18
N LEU A 255 -19.03 -1.84 -11.08
CA LEU A 255 -18.28 -1.24 -12.19
C LEU A 255 -18.29 -2.13 -13.46
N LEU A 256 -18.19 -3.44 -13.29
CA LEU A 256 -18.25 -4.39 -14.40
C LEU A 256 -19.66 -4.43 -15.04
N ASN A 257 -20.70 -4.51 -14.24
CA ASN A 257 -22.10 -4.50 -14.68
C ASN A 257 -22.48 -3.18 -15.38
N ASP A 258 -21.98 -2.06 -14.88
CA ASP A 258 -22.18 -0.73 -15.46
C ASP A 258 -21.30 -0.50 -16.73
N LYS A 259 -20.58 -1.51 -17.22
CA LYS A 259 -19.65 -1.45 -18.37
C LYS A 259 -18.55 -0.39 -18.22
N ARG A 260 -18.15 -0.10 -16.99
CA ARG A 260 -17.10 0.87 -16.63
C ARG A 260 -15.71 0.22 -16.50
N ILE A 261 -15.62 -1.10 -16.59
CA ILE A 261 -14.38 -1.85 -16.69
C ILE A 261 -14.24 -2.36 -18.13
N LEU A 262 -13.19 -1.91 -18.80
CA LEU A 262 -12.92 -2.15 -20.21
C LEU A 262 -11.57 -2.88 -20.36
N PRO A 263 -11.40 -3.70 -21.45
CA PRO A 263 -10.15 -4.39 -21.67
C PRO A 263 -9.02 -3.41 -22.02
N ALA A 264 -7.94 -3.44 -21.26
CA ALA A 264 -6.71 -2.74 -21.63
C ALA A 264 -6.06 -3.43 -22.84
N LYS A 265 -5.49 -2.63 -23.74
CA LYS A 265 -4.75 -3.06 -24.92
C LYS A 265 -3.36 -2.45 -24.91
N ASP A 266 -2.48 -2.89 -25.79
CA ASP A 266 -1.12 -2.34 -25.89
C ASP A 266 -1.13 -0.89 -26.38
N LEU A 267 -0.29 -0.06 -25.75
CA LEU A 267 -0.07 1.35 -26.06
C LEU A 267 1.40 1.63 -26.46
N CYS A 268 2.25 0.59 -26.51
CA CYS A 268 3.69 0.74 -26.64
C CYS A 268 4.24 0.50 -28.05
N GLY A 269 3.44 -0.09 -28.95
CA GLY A 269 3.91 -0.48 -30.28
C GLY A 269 4.34 0.72 -31.12
N TYR A 270 5.51 0.60 -31.72
CA TYR A 270 6.04 1.56 -32.68
C TYR A 270 7.06 0.87 -33.60
N ASN A 271 7.25 1.39 -34.81
CA ASN A 271 8.31 0.98 -35.69
C ASN A 271 9.63 1.61 -35.23
N ALA A 272 10.63 0.77 -34.91
CA ALA A 272 11.89 1.23 -34.34
C ALA A 272 12.77 2.01 -35.35
N GLU A 273 12.60 1.72 -36.70
CA GLU A 273 13.39 2.35 -37.75
C GLU A 273 12.84 3.73 -38.13
N THR A 274 11.52 3.81 -38.29
CA THR A 274 10.84 5.04 -38.74
C THR A 274 10.33 5.91 -37.58
N GLY A 275 10.25 5.38 -36.37
CA GLY A 275 9.59 6.01 -35.24
C GLY A 275 8.07 6.15 -35.39
N ALA A 276 7.48 5.53 -36.45
CA ALA A 276 6.05 5.58 -36.66
C ALA A 276 5.32 4.75 -35.59
N ILE A 277 4.14 5.22 -35.17
CA ILE A 277 3.27 4.46 -34.27
C ILE A 277 2.73 3.23 -35.01
N ASP A 278 2.65 2.09 -34.33
CA ASP A 278 1.97 0.89 -34.83
C ASP A 278 0.48 1.20 -35.02
N GLU A 279 -0.08 0.78 -36.15
CA GLU A 279 -1.48 1.04 -36.53
C GLU A 279 -2.47 0.58 -35.44
N LYS A 280 -2.28 -0.63 -34.89
CA LYS A 280 -3.13 -1.14 -33.82
C LYS A 280 -3.03 -0.29 -32.55
N VAL A 281 -1.84 0.21 -32.25
CA VAL A 281 -1.63 1.09 -31.10
C VAL A 281 -2.27 2.45 -31.35
N PHE A 282 -2.16 2.98 -32.58
CA PHE A 282 -2.85 4.20 -32.98
C PHE A 282 -4.36 4.08 -32.76
N GLU A 283 -4.97 3.00 -33.26
CA GLU A 283 -6.39 2.73 -33.06
C GLU A 283 -6.75 2.52 -31.57
N ASN A 284 -5.92 1.79 -30.82
CA ASN A 284 -6.16 1.59 -29.40
C ASN A 284 -6.21 2.91 -28.64
N ILE A 285 -5.31 3.86 -28.94
CA ILE A 285 -5.29 5.18 -28.32
C ILE A 285 -6.46 6.03 -28.82
N ARG A 286 -6.74 6.03 -30.11
CA ARG A 286 -7.87 6.78 -30.70
C ARG A 286 -9.21 6.33 -30.11
N ASN A 287 -9.38 5.04 -29.92
CA ASN A 287 -10.60 4.46 -29.33
C ASN A 287 -10.84 4.89 -27.88
N ILE A 288 -9.83 5.42 -27.17
CA ILE A 288 -10.01 5.97 -25.83
C ILE A 288 -10.91 7.22 -25.88
N GLN A 289 -10.85 7.99 -26.97
CA GLN A 289 -11.56 9.26 -27.12
C GLN A 289 -13.08 9.13 -26.90
N GLN A 290 -13.70 8.04 -27.35
CA GLN A 290 -15.15 7.80 -27.16
C GLN A 290 -15.61 7.75 -25.70
N TYR A 291 -14.68 7.60 -24.74
CA TYR A 291 -14.95 7.54 -23.30
C TYR A 291 -14.56 8.83 -22.56
N MET A 292 -14.04 9.83 -23.27
CA MET A 292 -13.56 11.05 -22.61
C MET A 292 -14.71 11.98 -22.19
N GLY A 293 -15.79 12.00 -22.99
CA GLY A 293 -16.90 12.96 -22.86
C GLY A 293 -16.50 14.35 -23.34
N ASP A 294 -17.42 15.29 -23.28
CA ASP A 294 -17.22 16.65 -23.80
C ASP A 294 -16.57 17.58 -22.74
N GLU A 295 -16.78 17.29 -21.48
CA GLU A 295 -16.20 18.12 -20.42
C GLU A 295 -14.71 17.77 -20.16
N PRO A 296 -13.83 18.79 -20.02
CA PRO A 296 -12.45 18.59 -19.67
C PRO A 296 -12.25 17.75 -18.39
N LYS A 297 -11.44 16.70 -18.47
CA LYS A 297 -11.14 15.78 -17.36
C LYS A 297 -9.67 15.39 -17.34
N VAL A 298 -9.21 14.91 -16.20
CA VAL A 298 -7.89 14.32 -16.04
C VAL A 298 -7.97 12.80 -16.31
N HIS A 299 -7.18 12.33 -17.25
CA HIS A 299 -7.06 10.92 -17.63
C HIS A 299 -5.75 10.36 -17.11
N VAL A 300 -5.81 9.28 -16.34
CA VAL A 300 -4.62 8.66 -15.71
C VAL A 300 -4.18 7.43 -16.50
N ILE A 301 -3.02 7.50 -17.11
CA ILE A 301 -2.45 6.43 -17.93
C ILE A 301 -1.25 5.81 -17.22
N ARG A 302 -1.36 4.56 -16.81
CA ARG A 302 -0.23 3.82 -16.25
C ARG A 302 0.60 3.21 -17.37
N THR A 303 1.87 3.57 -17.40
CA THR A 303 2.83 3.14 -18.43
C THR A 303 3.81 2.11 -17.89
N PRO A 304 4.51 1.37 -18.76
CA PRO A 304 5.72 0.63 -18.38
C PRO A 304 6.81 1.56 -17.86
N ARG A 305 7.90 0.98 -17.35
CA ARG A 305 9.12 1.70 -16.97
C ARG A 305 10.09 1.85 -18.13
N GLY A 306 11.09 2.72 -17.99
CA GLY A 306 12.16 2.94 -18.97
C GLY A 306 11.65 3.57 -20.26
N LYS A 307 12.29 3.27 -21.38
CA LYS A 307 11.99 3.85 -22.71
C LYS A 307 10.52 3.72 -23.13
N LEU A 308 9.86 2.62 -22.77
CA LEU A 308 8.44 2.41 -23.10
C LEU A 308 7.51 3.44 -22.47
N HIS A 309 7.90 4.09 -21.37
CA HIS A 309 7.15 5.21 -20.82
C HIS A 309 7.08 6.39 -21.77
N ASP A 310 8.24 6.77 -22.30
CA ASP A 310 8.36 7.93 -23.19
C ASP A 310 7.68 7.62 -24.53
N ILE A 311 7.81 6.39 -25.02
CA ILE A 311 7.11 5.91 -26.24
C ILE A 311 5.59 6.04 -26.10
N VAL A 312 4.99 5.62 -24.96
CA VAL A 312 3.54 5.77 -24.76
C VAL A 312 3.15 7.25 -24.77
N ILE A 313 3.91 8.12 -24.14
CA ILE A 313 3.62 9.57 -24.13
C ILE A 313 3.67 10.12 -25.57
N ASP A 314 4.70 9.76 -26.34
CA ASP A 314 4.87 10.22 -27.71
C ASP A 314 3.77 9.68 -28.62
N ASN A 315 3.34 8.42 -28.42
CA ASN A 315 2.20 7.85 -29.14
C ASN A 315 0.91 8.65 -28.89
N PHE A 316 0.62 8.99 -27.61
CA PHE A 316 -0.55 9.84 -27.29
C PHE A 316 -0.46 11.21 -27.92
N LYS A 317 0.71 11.87 -27.87
CA LYS A 317 0.90 13.17 -28.53
C LYS A 317 0.70 13.11 -30.03
N LYS A 318 1.16 12.05 -30.70
CA LYS A 318 0.95 11.85 -32.15
C LYS A 318 -0.52 11.65 -32.51
N VAL A 319 -1.26 10.83 -31.71
CA VAL A 319 -2.68 10.56 -31.96
C VAL A 319 -3.56 11.81 -31.72
N PHE A 320 -3.21 12.62 -30.71
CA PHE A 320 -3.97 13.80 -30.31
C PHE A 320 -3.26 15.12 -30.62
N ASN A 321 -2.46 15.15 -31.69
CA ASN A 321 -1.60 16.28 -32.05
C ASN A 321 -2.36 17.63 -32.13
N ASP A 322 -3.54 17.62 -32.74
CA ASP A 322 -4.33 18.81 -33.01
C ASP A 322 -5.44 19.09 -31.97
N SER A 323 -5.43 18.35 -30.85
CA SER A 323 -6.53 18.37 -29.88
C SER A 323 -6.45 19.50 -28.84
N GLY A 324 -5.30 20.13 -28.69
CA GLY A 324 -5.04 21.11 -27.61
C GLY A 324 -4.97 20.48 -26.21
N TYR A 325 -4.87 19.16 -26.07
CA TYR A 325 -4.82 18.47 -24.79
C TYR A 325 -3.49 18.65 -24.08
N ASN A 326 -3.52 18.55 -22.74
CA ASN A 326 -2.31 18.58 -21.92
C ASN A 326 -1.76 17.17 -21.66
N PHE A 327 -0.45 17.04 -21.66
CA PHE A 327 0.27 15.80 -21.41
C PHE A 327 1.31 16.00 -20.30
N PHE A 328 1.05 15.44 -19.13
CA PHE A 328 1.95 15.52 -17.98
C PHE A 328 2.52 14.15 -17.63
N SER A 329 3.82 14.09 -17.35
CA SER A 329 4.50 12.89 -16.88
C SER A 329 4.91 13.02 -15.43
N GLU A 330 4.80 11.92 -14.67
CA GLU A 330 5.54 11.76 -13.43
C GLU A 330 7.04 11.73 -13.78
N PRO A 331 7.91 12.58 -13.38
CA PRO A 331 8.23 13.23 -12.12
C PRO A 331 7.96 14.73 -12.06
N THR A 332 7.43 15.35 -13.09
CA THR A 332 7.14 16.79 -13.11
C THR A 332 6.10 17.24 -12.09
N LEU A 333 5.37 16.29 -11.50
CA LEU A 333 4.30 16.52 -10.53
C LEU A 333 4.73 16.12 -9.10
N SER A 334 5.82 16.67 -8.60
CA SER A 334 6.16 16.57 -7.18
C SER A 334 5.53 17.75 -6.41
N PRO A 335 4.98 17.52 -5.19
CA PRO A 335 4.95 16.29 -4.42
C PRO A 335 3.59 15.59 -4.36
N LYS A 336 2.52 16.07 -5.04
CA LYS A 336 1.18 15.49 -4.93
C LYS A 336 0.45 15.51 -6.27
N ILE A 337 -0.42 14.51 -6.47
CA ILE A 337 -1.31 14.45 -7.63
C ILE A 337 -2.45 15.49 -7.45
N LYS A 338 -2.07 16.73 -7.17
CA LYS A 338 -2.99 17.88 -7.02
C LYS A 338 -3.79 18.15 -8.28
N ILE A 339 -3.24 17.77 -9.44
CA ILE A 339 -3.93 17.88 -10.72
C ILE A 339 -5.30 17.17 -10.74
N LEU A 340 -5.49 16.14 -9.92
CA LEU A 340 -6.79 15.47 -9.77
C LEU A 340 -7.77 16.25 -8.86
N GLU A 341 -7.30 17.24 -8.13
CA GLU A 341 -8.09 18.05 -7.18
C GLU A 341 -8.61 19.36 -7.81
N THR A 342 -8.18 19.66 -9.06
CA THR A 342 -8.52 20.90 -9.75
C THR A 342 -9.18 20.57 -11.08
N LYS A 343 -10.25 21.29 -11.43
CA LYS A 343 -10.90 21.17 -12.75
C LYS A 343 -9.89 21.60 -13.83
N PRO A 344 -9.61 20.76 -14.82
CA PRO A 344 -8.72 21.14 -15.91
C PRO A 344 -9.46 22.02 -16.94
N ASP A 345 -8.75 22.91 -17.61
CA ASP A 345 -9.31 23.76 -18.67
C ASP A 345 -9.52 22.97 -19.98
N VAL A 346 -8.65 21.97 -20.22
CA VAL A 346 -8.72 21.07 -21.37
C VAL A 346 -8.47 19.64 -20.89
N HIS A 347 -8.86 18.64 -21.70
CA HIS A 347 -8.55 17.25 -21.38
C HIS A 347 -7.05 17.07 -21.12
N THR A 348 -6.72 16.44 -20.01
CA THR A 348 -5.36 16.36 -19.51
C THR A 348 -4.97 14.91 -19.24
N PHE A 349 -3.93 14.42 -19.92
CA PHE A 349 -3.38 13.08 -19.72
C PHE A 349 -2.24 13.13 -18.70
N LEU A 350 -2.38 12.35 -17.65
CA LEU A 350 -1.39 12.15 -16.59
C LEU A 350 -0.75 10.77 -16.70
N PHE A 351 0.49 10.70 -17.14
CA PHE A 351 1.24 9.46 -17.28
C PHE A 351 1.98 9.11 -16.00
N ILE A 352 1.68 7.93 -15.42
CA ILE A 352 2.28 7.43 -14.19
C ILE A 352 2.97 6.09 -14.38
N LYS A 353 4.02 5.80 -13.61
CA LYS A 353 4.73 4.51 -13.61
C LYS A 353 4.24 3.61 -12.47
N ASP A 354 4.58 3.97 -11.23
CA ASP A 354 4.38 3.15 -10.04
C ASP A 354 3.44 3.77 -8.99
N LYS A 355 2.95 4.97 -9.21
CA LYS A 355 2.00 5.64 -8.30
C LYS A 355 0.59 5.06 -8.39
N LEU A 356 -0.26 5.39 -7.43
CA LEU A 356 -1.65 4.91 -7.36
C LEU A 356 -1.78 3.37 -7.31
N ARG A 357 -0.79 2.68 -6.80
CA ARG A 357 -0.92 1.30 -6.35
C ARG A 357 -1.69 1.30 -5.02
N CYS A 358 -2.07 0.32 -4.43
CA CYS A 358 -2.86 0.11 -3.21
C CYS A 358 -3.09 1.31 -2.25
N ALA A 359 -4.14 1.26 -1.47
CA ALA A 359 -4.42 2.05 -0.25
C ALA A 359 -4.48 3.59 -0.37
N LYS A 360 -4.34 4.19 -1.57
CA LYS A 360 -4.39 5.63 -1.75
C LYS A 360 -5.77 6.09 -2.25
N THR A 361 -6.39 7.01 -1.53
CA THR A 361 -7.60 7.70 -1.98
C THR A 361 -7.20 8.84 -2.93
N ILE A 362 -7.96 9.02 -4.01
CA ILE A 362 -7.81 10.11 -4.97
C ILE A 362 -9.13 10.90 -5.07
N CYS A 363 -9.04 12.17 -5.42
CA CYS A 363 -10.21 12.94 -5.85
C CYS A 363 -10.74 12.37 -7.18
N LYS A 364 -12.04 12.22 -7.32
CA LYS A 364 -12.69 11.65 -8.50
C LYS A 364 -13.55 12.66 -9.26
N ASP A 365 -13.67 13.90 -8.78
CA ASP A 365 -14.57 14.91 -9.35
C ASP A 365 -14.24 15.21 -10.80
N TYR A 366 -12.96 15.33 -11.10
CA TYR A 366 -12.46 15.65 -12.43
C TYR A 366 -11.78 14.46 -13.11
N LEU A 367 -11.98 13.26 -12.58
CA LEU A 367 -11.39 12.06 -13.13
C LEU A 367 -12.18 11.58 -14.35
N GLY A 368 -11.50 11.37 -15.46
CA GLY A 368 -12.04 10.76 -16.66
C GLY A 368 -11.67 9.28 -16.77
N ILE A 369 -10.74 8.96 -17.67
CA ILE A 369 -10.31 7.60 -17.95
C ILE A 369 -9.15 7.24 -17.04
N MET A 370 -9.16 6.01 -16.54
CA MET A 370 -8.00 5.36 -15.96
C MET A 370 -7.57 4.20 -16.86
N TYR A 371 -6.31 4.13 -17.20
CA TYR A 371 -5.78 3.08 -18.08
C TYR A 371 -4.64 2.34 -17.40
N GLU A 372 -4.86 1.06 -17.09
CA GLU A 372 -3.83 0.20 -16.50
C GLU A 372 -2.88 -0.30 -17.57
N ARG A 373 -1.62 -0.47 -17.24
CA ARG A 373 -0.64 -1.04 -18.14
C ARG A 373 -1.10 -2.40 -18.67
N TYR A 374 -1.12 -2.57 -19.99
CA TYR A 374 -1.40 -3.86 -20.61
C TYR A 374 -0.31 -4.87 -20.23
N VAL A 375 -0.73 -6.07 -19.86
CA VAL A 375 0.13 -7.22 -19.61
C VAL A 375 -0.58 -8.50 -20.06
N THR A 376 0.16 -9.43 -20.63
CA THR A 376 -0.37 -10.75 -21.05
C THR A 376 -0.60 -11.67 -19.85
N LYS A 377 0.25 -11.56 -18.82
CA LYS A 377 0.11 -12.29 -17.54
C LYS A 377 -0.22 -11.31 -16.44
N PHE A 378 -1.36 -11.48 -15.80
CA PHE A 378 -1.82 -10.60 -14.73
C PHE A 378 -1.86 -11.30 -13.36
N SER A 379 -1.68 -10.51 -12.30
CA SER A 379 -2.05 -10.90 -10.93
C SER A 379 -3.39 -10.24 -10.60
N VAL A 380 -4.34 -11.05 -10.14
CA VAL A 380 -5.67 -10.58 -9.71
C VAL A 380 -5.53 -9.48 -8.66
N GLU A 381 -4.67 -9.69 -7.66
CA GLU A 381 -4.43 -8.75 -6.56
C GLU A 381 -3.91 -7.40 -7.08
N THR A 382 -2.97 -7.44 -8.04
CA THR A 382 -2.40 -6.22 -8.61
C THR A 382 -3.43 -5.42 -9.40
N VAL A 383 -4.28 -6.10 -10.18
CA VAL A 383 -5.34 -5.46 -10.96
C VAL A 383 -6.40 -4.85 -10.05
N VAL A 384 -6.91 -5.61 -9.09
CA VAL A 384 -7.97 -5.19 -8.16
C VAL A 384 -7.53 -4.00 -7.31
N GLN A 385 -6.28 -4.00 -6.85
CA GLN A 385 -5.73 -2.92 -6.03
C GLN A 385 -5.09 -1.80 -6.86
N GLY A 386 -5.02 -1.96 -8.16
CA GLY A 386 -4.50 -0.99 -9.11
C GLY A 386 -5.47 0.19 -9.35
N LEU A 387 -5.53 0.64 -10.58
CA LEU A 387 -6.39 1.76 -10.98
C LEU A 387 -7.88 1.40 -10.85
N ALA A 388 -8.28 0.15 -11.12
CA ALA A 388 -9.65 -0.31 -10.92
C ALA A 388 -10.12 -0.11 -9.49
N GLY A 389 -9.28 -0.43 -8.50
CA GLY A 389 -9.58 -0.19 -7.08
C GLY A 389 -9.70 1.28 -6.70
N ARG A 390 -9.24 2.22 -7.53
CA ARG A 390 -9.40 3.67 -7.28
C ARG A 390 -10.80 4.15 -7.63
N LEU A 391 -11.52 3.47 -8.54
CA LEU A 391 -12.91 3.81 -8.89
C LEU A 391 -13.93 3.25 -7.91
N THR A 392 -13.58 2.23 -7.11
CA THR A 392 -14.49 1.71 -6.08
C THR A 392 -14.69 2.71 -4.93
N GLY A 393 -15.64 2.45 -4.04
CA GLY A 393 -15.90 3.27 -2.84
C GLY A 393 -17.24 3.99 -2.86
N TYR A 394 -17.36 5.05 -2.08
CA TYR A 394 -18.63 5.73 -1.83
C TYR A 394 -18.82 7.03 -2.63
N HIS A 395 -17.87 7.40 -3.45
CA HIS A 395 -17.96 8.60 -4.28
C HIS A 395 -18.78 8.32 -5.54
N GLU A 396 -19.78 9.11 -5.80
CA GLU A 396 -20.71 9.00 -6.93
C GLU A 396 -20.11 9.53 -8.25
N ASN A 397 -18.93 9.09 -8.62
CA ASN A 397 -18.44 9.35 -9.97
C ASN A 397 -19.01 8.29 -10.91
N THR A 398 -19.98 8.65 -11.75
CA THR A 398 -20.66 7.74 -12.69
C THR A 398 -19.99 7.66 -14.06
N ASN A 399 -19.15 8.62 -14.42
CA ASN A 399 -18.67 8.82 -15.80
C ASN A 399 -17.24 8.34 -16.03
N SER A 400 -16.48 8.00 -14.99
CA SER A 400 -15.13 7.47 -15.17
C SER A 400 -15.14 5.99 -15.50
N VAL A 401 -14.30 5.61 -16.44
CA VAL A 401 -14.08 4.20 -16.84
C VAL A 401 -12.64 3.79 -16.56
N VAL A 402 -12.40 2.48 -16.43
CA VAL A 402 -11.05 1.94 -16.28
C VAL A 402 -10.78 0.86 -17.31
N PHE A 403 -9.70 1.02 -18.04
CA PHE A 403 -9.14 -0.01 -18.93
C PHE A 403 -8.18 -0.87 -18.10
N THR A 404 -8.49 -2.17 -17.99
CA THR A 404 -7.69 -3.12 -17.22
C THR A 404 -7.95 -4.57 -17.67
N SER A 405 -7.46 -5.55 -16.91
CA SER A 405 -7.78 -6.97 -17.18
C SER A 405 -9.18 -7.30 -16.67
N VAL A 406 -10.15 -7.36 -17.58
CA VAL A 406 -11.52 -7.78 -17.30
C VAL A 406 -11.57 -9.19 -16.68
N PRO A 407 -10.82 -10.20 -17.19
CA PRO A 407 -10.80 -11.53 -16.56
C PRO A 407 -10.33 -11.50 -15.10
N ALA A 408 -9.34 -10.66 -14.75
CA ALA A 408 -8.88 -10.55 -13.37
C ALA A 408 -9.98 -10.05 -12.44
N ILE A 409 -10.75 -9.06 -12.88
CA ILE A 409 -11.88 -8.52 -12.09
C ILE A 409 -13.00 -9.56 -11.96
N ALA A 410 -13.31 -10.30 -13.02
CA ALA A 410 -14.33 -11.37 -12.98
C ALA A 410 -13.92 -12.48 -12.00
N ILE A 411 -12.66 -12.92 -12.03
CA ILE A 411 -12.11 -13.89 -11.07
C ILE A 411 -12.22 -13.36 -9.63
N TYR A 412 -11.85 -12.11 -9.39
CA TYR A 412 -11.96 -11.51 -8.06
C TYR A 412 -13.41 -11.48 -7.56
N ASN A 413 -14.35 -11.04 -8.40
CA ASN A 413 -15.77 -10.97 -8.04
C ASN A 413 -16.32 -12.35 -7.67
N LYS A 414 -15.95 -13.39 -8.44
CA LYS A 414 -16.32 -14.78 -8.11
C LYS A 414 -15.74 -15.18 -6.75
N GLN A 415 -14.45 -14.99 -6.54
CA GLN A 415 -13.79 -15.31 -5.27
C GLN A 415 -14.38 -14.55 -4.08
N TYR A 416 -14.70 -13.27 -4.25
CA TYR A 416 -15.30 -12.44 -3.21
C TYR A 416 -16.70 -12.97 -2.81
N ASN A 417 -17.55 -13.32 -3.78
CA ASN A 417 -18.88 -13.89 -3.55
C ASN A 417 -18.80 -15.25 -2.85
N GLU A 418 -17.80 -16.04 -3.16
CA GLU A 418 -17.50 -17.34 -2.53
C GLU A 418 -16.75 -17.19 -1.20
N ARG A 419 -16.56 -15.96 -0.69
CA ARG A 419 -15.79 -15.64 0.52
C ARG A 419 -14.37 -16.23 0.47
N PHE A 420 -13.74 -16.20 -0.71
CA PHE A 420 -12.41 -16.73 -0.97
C PHE A 420 -12.23 -18.20 -0.53
N LYS A 421 -13.31 -18.98 -0.49
CA LYS A 421 -13.25 -20.41 -0.24
C LYS A 421 -12.71 -21.11 -1.49
N GLY A 422 -11.79 -22.06 -1.31
CA GLY A 422 -11.21 -22.85 -2.40
C GLY A 422 -9.75 -23.17 -2.13
N GLU A 423 -9.25 -24.25 -2.72
CA GLU A 423 -7.83 -24.59 -2.66
C GLU A 423 -7.02 -23.63 -3.56
N PHE A 424 -6.17 -22.83 -2.94
CA PHE A 424 -5.25 -21.95 -3.65
C PHE A 424 -3.83 -22.49 -3.50
N LYS A 425 -3.25 -22.98 -4.59
CA LYS A 425 -1.88 -23.55 -4.63
C LYS A 425 -0.75 -22.50 -4.50
N GLN A 426 -1.00 -21.35 -3.92
CA GLN A 426 0.04 -20.32 -3.77
C GLN A 426 0.67 -20.45 -2.38
N LYS A 427 1.95 -20.85 -2.34
CA LYS A 427 2.73 -20.90 -1.09
C LYS A 427 2.87 -19.50 -0.51
N SER A 428 2.31 -19.26 0.62
CA SER A 428 2.50 -18.10 1.44
C SER A 428 3.38 -18.46 2.66
N CYS A 429 3.81 -17.48 3.41
CA CYS A 429 4.83 -17.64 4.43
C CYS A 429 4.35 -17.34 5.85
N PHE A 430 3.04 -17.20 6.06
CA PHE A 430 2.47 -17.07 7.41
C PHE A 430 2.00 -18.42 7.99
N ALA A 431 2.07 -19.49 7.22
CA ALA A 431 1.78 -20.81 7.74
C ALA A 431 2.74 -21.15 8.89
N ILE A 432 2.18 -21.67 9.96
CA ILE A 432 2.95 -22.23 11.09
C ILE A 432 3.14 -23.71 10.77
N ALA A 433 4.40 -24.17 10.85
CA ALA A 433 4.75 -25.57 10.64
C ALA A 433 4.24 -26.44 11.79
#